data_cbd2d5d792a00ed43d06dd1f35c4ef91
#
_entry.id   cbd2d5d792a00ed43d06dd1f35c4ef91
#
_cell.length_a   1.000
_cell.length_b   1.000
_cell.length_c   1.000
_cell.angle_alpha   90.00
_cell.angle_beta   90.00
_cell.angle_gamma   90.00
#
_symmetry.space_group_name_H-M   'P 1'
#
loop_
_entity.id
_entity.type
_entity.pdbx_description
1 polymer ?
#
loop_
_entity_poly.entity_id
_entity_poly.type
_entity_poly.pdbx_seq_one_letter_code
_entity_poly.pdbx_strand_id
1 'polypeptide(L)'
;YLYEHRDEQAVRHLFRVATGLDSLVLGEPQILGQVKEAWQAARQHHALRTPLDRLFQQSFQVAKRVRTDTRIGAHPVSVAYAAVRLARQVFSELDRATVLLVGAGDTIELAARHLVDAKAKRLLVANRTLEHAQALA
;
A
#
# COMPACT_ATOMS: atom_id res chain seq x y z
N TYR A 1 13.14 -15.30 -6.48
CA TYR A 1 12.44 -16.16 -5.52
C TYR A 1 10.99 -16.30 -5.98
N LEU A 2 10.60 -17.56 -6.30
CA LEU A 2 9.25 -17.92 -6.68
C LEU A 2 8.71 -18.92 -5.67
N TYR A 3 7.44 -18.82 -5.33
CA TYR A 3 6.71 -19.82 -4.57
C TYR A 3 5.42 -20.16 -5.32
N GLU A 4 4.90 -21.34 -5.07
CA GLU A 4 3.69 -21.86 -5.70
C GLU A 4 2.72 -22.32 -4.63
N HIS A 5 1.46 -21.92 -4.77
CA HIS A 5 0.35 -22.42 -3.97
C HIS A 5 -0.65 -23.10 -4.89
N ARG A 6 -1.16 -24.27 -4.49
CA ARG A 6 -2.14 -25.03 -5.27
C ARG A 6 -3.44 -25.18 -4.50
N ASP A 7 -4.52 -25.31 -5.23
CA ASP A 7 -5.86 -25.62 -4.73
C ASP A 7 -6.28 -24.72 -3.53
N GLU A 8 -6.59 -25.30 -2.40
CA GLU A 8 -7.02 -24.60 -1.19
C GLU A 8 -5.94 -23.62 -0.68
N GLN A 9 -4.68 -23.95 -0.83
CA GLN A 9 -3.58 -23.06 -0.41
C GLN A 9 -3.54 -21.79 -1.25
N ALA A 10 -3.80 -21.88 -2.56
CA ALA A 10 -3.89 -20.71 -3.43
C ALA A 10 -5.06 -19.80 -3.03
N VAL A 11 -6.22 -20.38 -2.73
CA VAL A 11 -7.40 -19.64 -2.23
C VAL A 11 -7.09 -18.93 -0.91
N ARG A 12 -6.53 -19.65 0.04
CA ARG A 12 -6.14 -19.13 1.35
C ARG A 12 -5.13 -18.00 1.23
N HIS A 13 -4.12 -18.18 0.39
CA HIS A 13 -3.11 -17.16 0.15
C HIS A 13 -3.72 -15.89 -0.46
N LEU A 14 -4.56 -16.00 -1.49
CA LEU A 14 -5.25 -14.85 -2.08
C LEU A 14 -6.06 -14.08 -1.04
N PHE A 15 -6.79 -14.75 -0.16
CA PHE A 15 -7.55 -14.09 0.91
C PHE A 15 -6.64 -13.39 1.91
N ARG A 16 -5.51 -14.00 2.30
CA ARG A 16 -4.52 -13.37 3.18
C ARG A 16 -3.91 -12.11 2.56
N VAL A 17 -3.53 -12.19 1.28
CA VAL A 17 -3.00 -11.03 0.54
C VAL A 17 -4.05 -9.93 0.44
N ALA A 18 -5.25 -10.24 -0.03
CA ALA A 18 -6.32 -9.26 -0.21
C ALA A 18 -6.74 -8.56 1.10
N THR A 19 -6.62 -9.25 2.24
CA THR A 19 -6.89 -8.68 3.57
C THR A 19 -5.71 -7.90 4.16
N GLY A 20 -4.53 -7.95 3.53
CA GLY A 20 -3.30 -7.35 4.03
C GLY A 20 -2.65 -8.10 5.18
N LEU A 21 -2.98 -9.40 5.37
CA LEU A 21 -2.38 -10.24 6.41
C LEU A 21 -1.01 -10.79 6.03
N ASP A 22 -0.63 -10.68 4.77
CA ASP A 22 0.66 -11.16 4.23
C ASP A 22 1.58 -9.99 3.85
N SER A 23 1.23 -8.79 4.26
CA SER A 23 2.01 -7.57 4.04
C SER A 23 2.98 -7.31 5.21
N LEU A 24 4.08 -6.60 4.93
CA LEU A 24 5.02 -6.12 5.95
C LEU A 24 4.30 -5.23 6.98
N VAL A 25 3.36 -4.43 6.52
CA VAL A 25 2.47 -3.62 7.37
C VAL A 25 1.08 -4.27 7.34
N LEU A 26 0.71 -4.93 8.43
CA LEU A 26 -0.54 -5.65 8.52
C LEU A 26 -1.75 -4.72 8.29
N GLY A 27 -2.64 -5.15 7.40
CA GLY A 27 -3.87 -4.42 7.10
C GLY A 27 -3.69 -3.22 6.19
N GLU A 28 -2.56 -3.06 5.51
CA GLU A 28 -2.31 -1.97 4.57
C GLU A 28 -3.42 -1.90 3.50
N PRO A 29 -4.14 -0.76 3.37
CA PRO A 29 -5.26 -0.63 2.45
C PRO A 29 -4.84 -0.68 0.98
N GLN A 30 -3.61 -0.30 0.68
CA GLN A 30 -3.06 -0.21 -0.67
C GLN A 30 -3.03 -1.57 -1.38
N ILE A 31 -2.75 -2.66 -0.63
CA ILE A 31 -2.69 -4.03 -1.19
C ILE A 31 -4.03 -4.43 -1.82
N LEU A 32 -5.16 -4.17 -1.16
CA LEU A 32 -6.46 -4.48 -1.73
C LEU A 32 -6.73 -3.70 -3.02
N GLY A 33 -6.27 -2.45 -3.08
CA GLY A 33 -6.32 -1.62 -4.30
C GLY A 33 -5.57 -2.29 -5.45
N GLN A 34 -4.32 -2.66 -5.23
CA GLN A 34 -3.47 -3.33 -6.22
C GLN A 34 -4.05 -4.67 -6.71
N VAL A 35 -4.62 -5.47 -5.80
CA VAL A 35 -5.29 -6.73 -6.19
C VAL A 35 -6.50 -6.46 -7.08
N LYS A 36 -7.29 -5.41 -6.80
CA LYS A 36 -8.43 -5.02 -7.65
C LYS A 36 -7.98 -4.52 -9.02
N GLU A 37 -6.94 -3.71 -9.09
CA GLU A 37 -6.38 -3.20 -10.35
C GLU A 37 -5.86 -4.36 -11.22
N ALA A 38 -5.11 -5.30 -10.63
CA ALA A 38 -4.64 -6.50 -11.31
C ALA A 38 -5.81 -7.36 -11.82
N TRP A 39 -6.87 -7.54 -11.01
CA TRP A 39 -8.08 -8.24 -11.42
C TRP A 39 -8.79 -7.53 -12.58
N GLN A 40 -8.92 -6.20 -12.54
CA GLN A 40 -9.54 -5.42 -13.62
C GLN A 40 -8.74 -5.54 -14.92
N ALA A 41 -7.41 -5.41 -14.86
CA ALA A 41 -6.54 -5.59 -16.00
C ALA A 41 -6.68 -6.99 -16.62
N ALA A 42 -6.69 -8.03 -15.79
CA ALA A 42 -6.86 -9.41 -16.24
C ALA A 42 -8.24 -9.63 -16.90
N ARG A 43 -9.32 -8.99 -16.42
CA ARG A 43 -10.64 -9.01 -17.07
C ARG A 43 -10.64 -8.30 -18.43
N GLN A 44 -10.05 -7.13 -18.51
CA GLN A 44 -9.96 -6.37 -19.76
C GLN A 44 -9.25 -7.16 -20.86
N HIS A 45 -8.25 -7.95 -20.49
CA HIS A 45 -7.50 -8.80 -21.41
C HIS A 45 -8.06 -10.21 -21.56
N HIS A 46 -9.29 -10.48 -21.08
CA HIS A 46 -9.94 -11.78 -21.12
C HIS A 46 -9.11 -12.94 -20.54
N ALA A 47 -8.19 -12.64 -19.61
CA ALA A 47 -7.31 -13.62 -18.97
C ALA A 47 -7.98 -14.40 -17.82
N LEU A 48 -9.15 -13.94 -17.34
CA LEU A 48 -9.90 -14.59 -16.26
C LEU A 48 -11.08 -15.40 -16.79
N ARG A 49 -11.16 -16.67 -16.36
CA ARG A 49 -12.35 -17.49 -16.50
C ARG A 49 -13.24 -17.36 -15.27
N THR A 50 -14.51 -17.75 -15.40
CA THR A 50 -15.55 -17.60 -14.38
C THR A 50 -15.15 -18.04 -12.97
N PRO A 51 -14.46 -19.19 -12.75
CA PRO A 51 -14.08 -19.60 -11.38
C PRO A 51 -13.11 -18.62 -10.71
N LEU A 52 -12.09 -18.14 -11.44
CA LEU A 52 -11.12 -17.18 -10.91
C LEU A 52 -11.76 -15.82 -10.70
N ASP A 53 -12.61 -15.36 -11.63
CA ASP A 53 -13.33 -14.09 -11.47
C ASP A 53 -14.18 -14.09 -10.18
N ARG A 54 -14.91 -15.17 -9.92
CA ARG A 54 -15.69 -15.36 -8.69
C ARG A 54 -14.79 -15.37 -7.45
N LEU A 55 -13.65 -16.05 -7.52
CA LEU A 55 -12.71 -16.13 -6.40
C LEU A 55 -12.17 -14.74 -6.01
N PHE A 56 -11.79 -13.92 -6.98
CA PHE A 56 -11.36 -12.53 -6.73
C PHE A 56 -12.48 -11.70 -6.11
N GLN A 57 -13.70 -11.77 -6.64
CA GLN A 57 -14.84 -11.05 -6.08
C GLN A 57 -15.14 -11.47 -4.63
N GLN A 58 -15.05 -12.76 -4.32
CA GLN A 58 -15.17 -13.28 -2.95
C GLN A 58 -14.05 -12.73 -2.05
N SER A 59 -12.82 -12.69 -2.55
CA SER A 59 -11.70 -12.15 -1.77
C SER A 59 -11.90 -10.67 -1.40
N PHE A 60 -12.51 -9.88 -2.29
CA PHE A 60 -12.85 -8.48 -1.99
C PHE A 60 -13.93 -8.35 -0.92
N GLN A 61 -14.95 -9.22 -0.95
CA GLN A 61 -15.98 -9.23 0.07
C GLN A 61 -15.41 -9.63 1.44
N VAL A 62 -14.58 -10.67 1.48
CA VAL A 62 -13.91 -11.12 2.70
C VAL A 62 -12.99 -10.03 3.25
N ALA A 63 -12.18 -9.39 2.39
CA ALA A 63 -11.31 -8.29 2.79
C ALA A 63 -12.11 -7.12 3.39
N LYS A 64 -13.25 -6.78 2.80
CA LYS A 64 -14.14 -5.75 3.35
C LYS A 64 -14.69 -6.14 4.71
N ARG A 65 -15.18 -7.38 4.88
CA ARG A 65 -15.68 -7.89 6.17
C ARG A 65 -14.60 -7.86 7.24
N VAL A 66 -13.41 -8.40 6.94
CA VAL A 66 -12.30 -8.40 7.89
C VAL A 66 -11.98 -6.98 8.37
N ARG A 67 -11.99 -5.99 7.49
CA ARG A 67 -11.76 -4.58 7.85
C ARG A 67 -12.87 -3.98 8.69
N THR A 68 -14.11 -4.41 8.48
CA THR A 68 -15.29 -3.93 9.24
C THR A 68 -15.38 -4.61 10.59
N ASP A 69 -15.20 -5.94 10.63
CA ASP A 69 -15.47 -6.77 11.80
C ASP A 69 -14.27 -6.87 12.75
N THR A 70 -13.07 -6.41 12.31
CA THR A 70 -11.84 -6.47 13.11
C THR A 70 -11.16 -5.11 13.21
N ARG A 71 -10.22 -4.98 14.15
CA ARG A 71 -9.42 -3.76 14.32
C ARG A 71 -8.32 -3.58 13.27
N ILE A 72 -8.16 -4.50 12.32
CA ILE A 72 -7.12 -4.40 11.28
C ILE A 72 -7.33 -3.17 10.38
N GLY A 73 -8.58 -2.70 10.25
CA GLY A 73 -8.93 -1.48 9.53
C GLY A 73 -8.96 -0.21 10.38
N ALA A 74 -8.89 -0.33 11.71
CA ALA A 74 -9.07 0.81 12.62
C ALA A 74 -7.85 1.76 12.64
N HIS A 75 -6.68 1.24 12.31
CA HIS A 75 -5.45 2.04 12.23
C HIS A 75 -4.78 1.76 10.87
N PRO A 76 -5.17 2.46 9.82
CA PRO A 76 -4.52 2.31 8.52
C PRO A 76 -3.07 2.79 8.62
N VAL A 77 -2.19 1.86 9.01
CA VAL A 77 -0.75 2.11 9.03
C VAL A 77 -0.23 1.80 7.64
N SER A 78 0.08 2.83 6.88
CA SER A 78 0.86 2.66 5.64
C SER A 78 2.35 2.59 5.97
N VAL A 79 3.14 2.00 5.08
CA VAL A 79 4.62 2.03 5.17
C VAL A 79 5.11 3.47 5.30
N ALA A 80 4.50 4.40 4.55
CA ALA A 80 4.79 5.82 4.61
C ALA A 80 4.56 6.41 6.01
N TYR A 81 3.42 6.13 6.63
CA TYR A 81 3.13 6.56 7.99
C TYR A 81 4.11 5.97 9.01
N ALA A 82 4.39 4.67 8.90
CA ALA A 82 5.34 4.00 9.79
C ALA A 82 6.75 4.61 9.69
N ALA A 83 7.21 4.91 8.46
CA ALA A 83 8.49 5.56 8.23
C ALA A 83 8.57 6.95 8.86
N VAL A 84 7.53 7.78 8.69
CA VAL A 84 7.49 9.13 9.29
C VAL A 84 7.41 9.05 10.82
N ARG A 85 6.66 8.10 11.36
CA ARG A 85 6.61 7.88 12.82
C ARG A 85 7.96 7.45 13.37
N LEU A 86 8.67 6.56 12.68
CA LEU A 86 10.03 6.16 13.05
C LEU A 86 11.00 7.34 12.96
N ALA A 87 10.92 8.13 11.90
CA ALA A 87 11.74 9.35 11.76
C ALA A 87 11.54 10.31 12.95
N ARG A 88 10.30 10.48 13.42
CA ARG A 88 10.02 11.29 14.63
C ARG A 88 10.59 10.72 15.93
N GLN A 89 10.81 9.41 16.00
CA GLN A 89 11.45 8.79 17.16
C GLN A 89 12.99 8.96 17.12
N VAL A 90 13.57 8.96 15.93
CA VAL A 90 15.02 9.09 15.73
C VAL A 90 15.46 10.56 15.74
N PHE A 91 14.66 11.43 15.11
CA PHE A 91 14.92 12.87 15.00
C PHE A 91 13.91 13.63 15.86
N SER A 92 14.36 14.20 16.96
CA SER A 92 13.49 14.92 17.91
C SER A 92 12.83 16.17 17.32
N GLU A 93 13.39 16.78 16.28
CA GLU A 93 12.96 18.06 15.71
C GLU A 93 12.84 17.97 14.18
N LEU A 94 11.73 17.39 13.67
CA LEU A 94 11.47 17.38 12.23
C LEU A 94 11.19 18.78 11.65
N ASP A 95 10.72 19.70 12.46
CA ASP A 95 10.49 21.11 12.11
C ASP A 95 11.78 21.88 11.79
N ARG A 96 12.93 21.32 12.09
CA ARG A 96 14.26 21.82 11.69
C ARG A 96 14.94 20.96 10.64
N ALA A 97 14.38 19.81 10.33
CA ALA A 97 14.99 18.85 9.43
C ALA A 97 14.67 19.14 7.95
N THR A 98 15.65 18.90 7.10
CA THR A 98 15.45 18.77 5.66
C THR A 98 15.37 17.30 5.32
N VAL A 99 14.28 16.89 4.69
CA VAL A 99 14.04 15.49 4.32
C VAL A 99 14.18 15.33 2.81
N LEU A 100 14.99 14.38 2.39
CA LEU A 100 15.11 13.98 0.98
C LEU A 100 14.22 12.77 0.70
N LEU A 101 13.30 12.92 -0.23
CA LEU A 101 12.46 11.87 -0.77
C LEU A 101 13.04 11.40 -2.11
N VAL A 102 13.31 10.10 -2.22
CA VAL A 102 13.85 9.50 -3.45
C VAL A 102 12.78 8.65 -4.12
N GLY A 103 12.33 9.13 -5.29
CA GLY A 103 11.17 8.61 -6.02
C GLY A 103 10.01 9.62 -6.03
N ALA A 104 8.97 9.33 -6.83
CA ALA A 104 7.74 10.14 -6.92
C ALA A 104 6.52 9.25 -7.22
N GLY A 105 6.45 8.06 -6.62
CA GLY A 105 5.28 7.18 -6.68
C GLY A 105 4.38 7.38 -5.46
N ASP A 106 3.24 6.68 -5.44
CA ASP A 106 2.15 6.82 -4.44
C ASP A 106 2.65 6.75 -2.99
N THR A 107 3.59 5.85 -2.69
CA THR A 107 4.15 5.69 -1.34
C THR A 107 4.95 6.92 -0.92
N ILE A 108 5.71 7.52 -1.84
CA ILE A 108 6.50 8.74 -1.58
C ILE A 108 5.56 9.95 -1.45
N GLU A 109 4.53 10.03 -2.28
CA GLU A 109 3.51 11.09 -2.16
C GLU A 109 2.82 11.03 -0.78
N LEU A 110 2.44 9.83 -0.35
CA LEU A 110 1.82 9.64 0.96
C LEU A 110 2.80 9.98 2.10
N ALA A 111 4.08 9.63 1.97
CA ALA A 111 5.12 10.01 2.94
C ALA A 111 5.32 11.53 2.98
N ALA A 112 5.32 12.20 1.82
CA ALA A 112 5.42 13.65 1.76
C ALA A 112 4.27 14.33 2.51
N ARG A 113 3.02 13.89 2.30
CA ARG A 113 1.85 14.40 3.03
C ARG A 113 2.01 14.25 4.55
N HIS A 114 2.41 13.06 5.03
CA HIS A 114 2.65 12.84 6.46
C HIS A 114 3.80 13.66 7.03
N LEU A 115 4.83 13.95 6.23
CA LEU A 115 5.94 14.83 6.64
C LEU A 115 5.51 16.30 6.73
N VAL A 116 4.66 16.76 5.81
CA VAL A 116 4.03 18.09 5.88
C VAL A 116 3.16 18.20 7.14
N ASP A 117 2.31 17.22 7.42
CA ASP A 117 1.50 17.15 8.64
C ASP A 117 2.37 17.14 9.90
N ALA A 118 3.54 16.49 9.84
CA ALA A 118 4.54 16.47 10.90
C ALA A 118 5.39 17.76 10.99
N LYS A 119 5.09 18.77 10.13
CA LYS A 119 5.76 20.07 10.06
C LYS A 119 7.25 19.99 9.76
N ALA A 120 7.68 19.04 8.91
CA ALA A 120 9.05 19.00 8.43
C ALA A 120 9.41 20.35 7.76
N LYS A 121 10.59 20.89 8.08
CA LYS A 121 11.00 22.22 7.65
C LYS A 121 11.09 22.35 6.13
N ARG A 122 11.63 21.33 5.48
CA ARG A 122 11.88 21.32 4.03
C ARG A 122 11.83 19.90 3.50
N LEU A 123 11.14 19.74 2.39
CA LEU A 123 11.14 18.50 1.61
C LEU A 123 11.91 18.75 0.30
N LEU A 124 12.78 17.81 -0.05
CA LEU A 124 13.44 17.74 -1.34
C LEU A 124 12.98 16.46 -2.01
N VAL A 125 12.63 16.55 -3.28
CA VAL A 125 12.21 15.37 -4.07
C VAL A 125 13.24 15.13 -5.16
N ALA A 126 13.77 13.91 -5.23
CA ALA A 126 14.62 13.44 -6.30
C ALA A 126 13.95 12.29 -7.02
N ASN A 127 13.79 12.39 -8.34
CA ASN A 127 13.21 11.34 -9.16
C ASN A 127 13.91 11.24 -10.52
N ARG A 128 13.90 10.07 -11.13
CA ARG A 128 14.46 9.85 -12.47
C ARG A 128 13.77 10.73 -13.53
N THR A 129 12.45 10.90 -13.41
CA THR A 129 11.61 11.74 -14.29
C THR A 129 11.32 13.06 -13.55
N LEU A 130 11.82 14.17 -14.08
CA LEU A 130 11.74 15.48 -13.45
C LEU A 130 10.29 15.94 -13.28
N GLU A 131 9.45 15.72 -14.28
CA GLU A 131 8.04 16.11 -14.28
C GLU A 131 7.27 15.49 -13.11
N HIS A 132 7.57 14.22 -12.79
CA HIS A 132 6.94 13.56 -11.63
C HIS A 132 7.42 14.15 -10.30
N ALA A 133 8.70 14.54 -10.21
CA ALA A 133 9.20 15.20 -9.01
C ALA A 133 8.58 16.59 -8.82
N GLN A 134 8.42 17.35 -9.92
CA GLN A 134 7.79 18.67 -9.91
C GLN A 134 6.29 18.62 -9.57
N ALA A 135 5.58 17.57 -10.01
CA ALA A 135 4.17 17.39 -9.68
C ALA A 135 3.94 17.08 -8.18
N LEU A 136 4.97 16.52 -7.51
CA LEU A 136 4.91 16.19 -6.10
C LEU A 136 5.39 17.34 -5.19
N ALA A 137 6.22 18.23 -5.71
CA ALA A 137 6.83 19.34 -4.96
C ALA A 137 5.87 20.54 -4.80
#